data_539621341f74e66662905ca0400e2fff
#
_entry.id   539621341f74e66662905ca0400e2fff
#
_cell.length_a   1.000
_cell.length_b   1.000
_cell.length_c   1.000
_cell.angle_alpha   90.00
_cell.angle_beta   90.00
_cell.angle_gamma   90.00
#
_symmetry.space_group_name_H-M   'P 1'
#
loop_
_entity.id
_entity.type
_entity.pdbx_description
1 polymer ?
#
loop_
_entity_poly.entity_id
_entity_poly.type
_entity_poly.pdbx_seq_one_letter_code
_entity_poly.pdbx_strand_id
1 'polypeptide(L)' 'MDEMTLRVKEATDRTAIQNLENALLSLDGIERALVDTGDGEVKITYNNDKISRMEVEEIIQQNGLHVQ' A
#
# COMPACT_ATOMS: atom_id res chain seq x y z
N MET A 1 0.50 16.49 3.59
CA MET A 1 0.51 15.06 3.26
C MET A 1 -0.41 14.31 4.19
N ASP A 2 -1.18 13.41 3.63
CA ASP A 2 -2.05 12.56 4.42
C ASP A 2 -1.40 11.20 4.61
N GLU A 3 -1.85 10.50 5.64
CA GLU A 3 -1.35 9.18 5.95
C GLU A 3 -2.54 8.23 6.10
N MET A 4 -2.42 7.05 5.52
CA MET A 4 -3.42 6.00 5.72
C MET A 4 -2.73 4.74 6.20
N THR A 5 -3.44 3.96 7.01
CA THR A 5 -2.98 2.64 7.46
C THR A 5 -3.99 1.62 6.97
N LEU A 6 -3.49 0.65 6.22
CA LEU A 6 -4.30 -0.44 5.71
C LEU A 6 -3.75 -1.74 6.27
N ARG A 7 -4.62 -2.71 6.45
CA ARG A 7 -4.18 -4.03 6.86
C ARG A 7 -4.33 -4.98 5.67
N VAL A 8 -3.23 -5.60 5.27
CA VAL A 8 -3.19 -6.48 4.11
C VAL A 8 -2.97 -7.91 4.60
N LYS A 9 -3.87 -8.78 4.18
CA LYS A 9 -3.90 -10.17 4.67
C LYS A 9 -2.61 -10.93 4.36
N GLU A 10 -2.02 -10.69 3.19
CA GLU A 10 -0.84 -11.41 2.72
C GLU A 10 0.47 -10.66 2.95
N ALA A 11 0.49 -9.64 3.78
CA ALA A 11 1.66 -8.77 3.97
C ALA A 11 2.77 -9.41 4.80
N THR A 12 2.75 -10.73 4.97
CA THR A 12 3.81 -11.49 5.60
C THR A 12 4.74 -12.15 4.58
N ASP A 13 4.38 -12.14 3.29
CA ASP A 13 5.20 -12.70 2.23
C ASP A 13 6.14 -11.61 1.69
N ARG A 14 7.45 -11.83 1.83
CA ARG A 14 8.46 -10.85 1.44
C ARG A 14 8.36 -10.46 -0.04
N THR A 15 8.13 -11.41 -0.93
CA THR A 15 8.02 -11.14 -2.36
C THR A 15 6.79 -10.28 -2.66
N ALA A 16 5.67 -10.62 -2.06
CA ALA A 16 4.44 -9.85 -2.22
C ALA A 16 4.61 -8.42 -1.69
N ILE A 17 5.31 -8.26 -0.56
CA ILE A 17 5.59 -6.96 0.02
C ILE A 17 6.44 -6.09 -0.90
N GLN A 18 7.51 -6.66 -1.46
CA GLN A 18 8.38 -5.92 -2.36
C GLN A 18 7.62 -5.48 -3.61
N ASN A 19 6.80 -6.36 -4.16
CA ASN A 19 6.00 -6.03 -5.33
C ASN A 19 5.00 -4.92 -5.01
N LEU A 20 4.38 -5.00 -3.84
CA LEU A 20 3.42 -4.00 -3.39
C LEU A 20 4.09 -2.64 -3.20
N GLU A 21 5.22 -2.61 -2.49
CA GLU A 21 5.95 -1.36 -2.29
C GLU A 21 6.35 -0.72 -3.61
N ASN A 22 6.89 -1.51 -4.54
CA ASN A 22 7.28 -1.01 -5.85
C ASN A 22 6.07 -0.47 -6.62
N ALA A 23 4.95 -1.18 -6.58
CA ALA A 23 3.74 -0.75 -7.26
C ALA A 23 3.21 0.56 -6.67
N LEU A 24 3.19 0.70 -5.35
CA LEU A 24 2.72 1.90 -4.69
C LEU A 24 3.64 3.09 -4.98
N LEU A 25 4.96 2.89 -4.86
CA LEU A 25 5.92 3.96 -5.07
C LEU A 25 5.97 4.43 -6.51
N SER A 26 5.50 3.63 -7.46
CA SER A 26 5.42 4.04 -8.85
C SER A 26 4.23 4.95 -9.16
N LEU A 27 3.29 5.08 -8.23
CA LEU A 27 2.10 5.90 -8.41
C LEU A 27 2.40 7.36 -8.10
N ASP A 28 1.88 8.26 -8.95
CA ASP A 28 1.98 9.68 -8.67
C ASP A 28 1.10 10.01 -7.46
N GLY A 29 1.68 10.70 -6.49
CA GLY A 29 0.98 11.06 -5.27
C GLY A 29 1.34 10.21 -4.07
N ILE A 30 2.05 9.10 -4.25
CA ILE A 30 2.55 8.30 -3.13
C ILE A 30 3.94 8.79 -2.75
N GLU A 31 4.08 9.25 -1.51
CA GLU A 31 5.35 9.74 -0.96
C GLU A 31 6.16 8.59 -0.37
N ARG A 32 5.49 7.75 0.41
CA ARG A 32 6.14 6.70 1.17
C ARG A 32 5.17 5.55 1.41
N ALA A 33 5.70 4.35 1.37
CA ALA A 33 4.95 3.14 1.70
C ALA A 33 5.82 2.27 2.62
N LEU A 34 5.33 1.99 3.82
CA LEU A 34 6.01 1.15 4.78
C LEU A 34 5.12 -0.03 5.14
N VAL A 35 5.69 -1.22 5.10
CA VAL A 35 4.95 -2.44 5.44
C VAL A 35 5.53 -3.04 6.71
N ASP A 36 4.66 -3.29 7.69
CA ASP A 36 5.02 -3.98 8.92
C ASP A 36 4.62 -5.45 8.76
N THR A 37 5.61 -6.31 8.62
CA THR A 37 5.38 -7.73 8.39
C THR A 37 4.90 -8.46 9.64
N GLY A 38 5.05 -7.85 10.80
CA GLY A 38 4.65 -8.47 12.06
C GLY A 38 3.13 -8.52 12.23
N ASP A 39 2.43 -7.51 11.76
CA ASP A 39 0.97 -7.44 11.90
C ASP A 39 0.22 -7.17 10.58
N GLY A 40 0.95 -7.10 9.47
CA GLY A 40 0.33 -6.90 8.17
C GLY A 40 -0.14 -5.49 7.88
N GLU A 41 0.32 -4.51 8.64
CA GLU A 41 -0.05 -3.12 8.40
C GLU A 41 0.78 -2.49 7.30
N VAL A 42 0.12 -1.73 6.46
CA VAL A 42 0.76 -0.94 5.41
C VAL A 42 0.45 0.54 5.69
N LYS A 43 1.49 1.30 5.97
CA LYS A 43 1.37 2.74 6.22
C LYS A 43 1.80 3.49 4.98
N ILE A 44 0.92 4.33 4.48
CA ILE A 44 1.15 5.05 3.22
C ILE A 44 1.00 6.54 3.48
N THR A 45 2.04 7.30 3.10
CA THR A 45 2.00 8.75 3.10
C THR A 45 1.74 9.19 1.66
N TYR A 46 0.70 9.97 1.45
CA TYR A 46 0.24 10.29 0.10
C TYR A 46 -0.33 11.71 0.03
N ASN A 47 -0.43 12.19 -1.20
CA ASN A 47 -1.06 13.48 -1.50
C ASN A 47 -2.49 13.19 -2.00
N ASN A 48 -3.49 13.53 -1.18
CA ASN A 48 -4.88 13.22 -1.50
C ASN A 48 -5.44 14.04 -2.65
N ASP A 49 -4.71 15.06 -3.10
CA ASP A 49 -5.08 15.81 -4.31
C ASP A 49 -4.73 15.03 -5.57
N LYS A 50 -3.81 14.07 -5.47
CA LYS A 50 -3.33 13.30 -6.61
C LYS A 50 -3.84 11.87 -6.64
N ILE A 51 -4.07 11.28 -5.47
CA ILE A 51 -4.49 9.88 -5.37
C ILE A 51 -5.45 9.71 -4.19
N SER A 52 -6.43 8.86 -4.35
CA SER A 52 -7.41 8.57 -3.31
C SER A 52 -7.12 7.22 -2.66
N ARG A 53 -7.72 7.02 -1.49
CA ARG A 53 -7.63 5.72 -0.79
C ARG A 53 -8.16 4.58 -1.67
N MET A 54 -9.24 4.83 -2.40
CA MET A 54 -9.83 3.82 -3.27
C MET A 54 -8.86 3.37 -4.35
N GLU A 55 -8.12 4.31 -4.93
CA GLU A 55 -7.11 3.99 -5.94
C GLU A 55 -5.98 3.14 -5.35
N VAL A 56 -5.55 3.46 -4.13
CA VAL A 56 -4.54 2.67 -3.44
C VAL A 56 -5.04 1.25 -3.21
N GLU A 57 -6.27 1.09 -2.75
CA GLU A 57 -6.87 -0.23 -2.52
C GLU A 57 -6.96 -1.03 -3.81
N GLU A 58 -7.31 -0.38 -4.92
CA GLU A 58 -7.35 -1.04 -6.23
C GLU A 58 -5.99 -1.58 -6.64
N ILE A 59 -4.94 -0.80 -6.44
CA ILE A 59 -3.58 -1.22 -6.78
C ILE A 59 -3.17 -2.43 -5.94
N ILE A 60 -3.51 -2.44 -4.67
CA ILE A 60 -3.23 -3.57 -3.80
C ILE A 60 -3.94 -4.82 -4.32
N GLN A 61 -5.20 -4.70 -4.69
CA GLN A 61 -5.97 -5.82 -5.23
C GLN A 61 -5.42 -6.31 -6.56
N GLN A 62 -4.97 -5.39 -7.42
CA GLN A 62 -4.38 -5.76 -8.71
C GLN A 62 -3.09 -6.56 -8.55
N ASN A 63 -2.42 -6.43 -7.42
CA ASN A 63 -1.23 -7.21 -7.11
C ASN A 63 -1.57 -8.54 -6.43
N GLY A 64 -2.82 -8.92 -6.40
CA GLY A 64 -3.26 -10.19 -5.83
C GLY A 64 -3.35 -10.20 -4.31
N LEU A 65 -3.29 -9.02 -3.69
CA LEU A 65 -3.36 -8.89 -2.23
C LEU A 65 -4.75 -8.41 -1.82
N HIS A 66 -5.11 -8.66 -0.57
CA HIS A 66 -6.44 -8.35 -0.07
C HIS A 66 -6.37 -7.43 1.15
N VAL A 67 -7.03 -6.29 1.04
CA VAL A 67 -7.18 -5.35 2.16
C VAL A 67 -8.27 -5.87 3.09
N GLN A 68 -7.95 -5.91 4.37
CA GLN A 68 -8.91 -6.31 5.39
C GLN A 68 -9.76 -5.14 5.86
#